data_67dd9bb1b60bf040a62cd112dc37477e
#
_entry.id   67dd9bb1b60bf040a62cd112dc37477e
#
_cell.length_a   1.000
_cell.length_b   1.000
_cell.length_c   1.000
_cell.angle_alpha   90.00
_cell.angle_beta   90.00
_cell.angle_gamma   90.00
#
_symmetry.space_group_name_H-M   'P 1'
#
loop_
_entity.id
_entity.type
_entity.pdbx_description
1 polymer ?
#
loop_
_entity_poly.entity_id
_entity_poly.type
_entity_poly.pdbx_seq_one_letter_code
_entity_poly.pdbx_strand_id
1 'polypeptide(L)'
;MIYPEKNREIYLKHLSEVIPDCDTFVGILDYLDGTDFFKAPCSTKYHLSVEGGLCQHHLNVEENIIKLLQAYDSEVDVYSARLVALTHDWCKIDYYVPAMVSIPPDKSGTGKWEKEWKFKKDPALTLGHGAASIYRINKVLDLTFDEAEAIFNHMGAFDLSNYHTINDVSTIFESNKLSFFLHMADMMSTYITESGE
;
A
#
# COMPACT_ATOMS: atom_id res chain seq x y z
N MET A 1 0.87 -5.54 17.80
CA MET A 1 1.34 -4.19 18.21
C MET A 1 2.39 -3.72 17.22
N ILE A 2 2.18 -2.56 16.58
CA ILE A 2 3.10 -1.97 15.59
C ILE A 2 4.20 -1.20 16.31
N TYR A 3 5.42 -1.30 15.81
CA TYR A 3 6.60 -0.58 16.29
C TYR A 3 7.18 0.24 15.13
N PRO A 4 6.75 1.50 14.90
CA PRO A 4 7.10 2.27 13.70
C PRO A 4 8.60 2.38 13.44
N GLU A 5 9.42 2.62 14.47
CA GLU A 5 10.89 2.73 14.32
C GLU A 5 11.52 1.41 13.87
N LYS A 6 11.09 0.28 14.45
CA LYS A 6 11.57 -1.04 14.03
C LYS A 6 11.12 -1.37 12.60
N ASN A 7 9.88 -1.03 12.24
CA ASN A 7 9.38 -1.24 10.89
C ASN A 7 10.13 -0.38 9.87
N ARG A 8 10.50 0.86 10.22
CA ARG A 8 11.33 1.72 9.40
C ARG A 8 12.68 1.05 9.10
N GLU A 9 13.36 0.54 10.14
CA GLU A 9 14.65 -0.16 9.97
C GLU A 9 14.51 -1.37 9.02
N ILE A 10 13.48 -2.21 9.23
CA ILE A 10 13.23 -3.39 8.39
C ILE A 10 12.90 -2.98 6.96
N TYR A 11 12.01 -2.01 6.78
CA TYR A 11 11.60 -1.52 5.46
C TYR A 11 12.79 -0.98 4.65
N LEU A 12 13.61 -0.13 5.26
CA LEU A 12 14.79 0.43 4.60
C LEU A 12 15.83 -0.63 4.26
N LYS A 13 16.01 -1.63 5.13
CA LYS A 13 16.86 -2.79 4.83
C LYS A 13 16.34 -3.54 3.60
N HIS A 14 15.06 -3.88 3.56
CA HIS A 14 14.46 -4.61 2.44
C HIS A 14 14.48 -3.78 1.15
N LEU A 15 14.23 -2.49 1.24
CA LEU A 15 14.31 -1.59 0.10
C LEU A 15 15.75 -1.52 -0.48
N SER A 16 16.77 -1.48 0.38
CA SER A 16 18.18 -1.49 -0.06
C SER A 16 18.59 -2.79 -0.75
N GLU A 17 17.93 -3.90 -0.46
CA GLU A 17 18.17 -5.18 -1.11
C GLU A 17 17.62 -5.23 -2.54
N VAL A 18 16.55 -4.49 -2.84
CA VAL A 18 15.91 -4.44 -4.17
C VAL A 18 16.33 -3.24 -5.00
N ILE A 19 16.95 -2.23 -4.38
CA ILE A 19 17.49 -1.04 -5.05
C ILE A 19 19.00 -0.97 -4.76
N PRO A 20 19.82 -1.64 -5.59
CA PRO A 20 21.27 -1.71 -5.35
C PRO A 20 22.00 -0.42 -5.70
N ASP A 21 21.39 0.48 -6.49
CA ASP A 21 21.97 1.78 -6.79
C ASP A 21 21.87 2.71 -5.59
N CYS A 22 23.05 3.12 -5.08
CA CYS A 22 23.15 3.89 -3.86
C CYS A 22 22.52 5.28 -3.97
N ASP A 23 22.67 5.95 -5.11
CA ASP A 23 22.15 7.31 -5.31
C ASP A 23 20.62 7.30 -5.37
N THR A 24 20.04 6.32 -6.08
CA THR A 24 18.59 6.09 -6.12
C THR A 24 18.05 5.76 -4.73
N PHE A 25 18.73 4.88 -3.99
CA PHE A 25 18.31 4.54 -2.62
C PHE A 25 18.32 5.75 -1.69
N VAL A 26 19.36 6.58 -1.74
CA VAL A 26 19.45 7.82 -0.94
C VAL A 26 18.34 8.79 -1.34
N GLY A 27 18.07 8.96 -2.63
CA GLY A 27 16.96 9.79 -3.10
C GLY A 27 15.59 9.33 -2.58
N ILE A 28 15.35 8.02 -2.54
CA ILE A 28 14.13 7.46 -1.96
C ILE A 28 14.08 7.68 -0.44
N LEU A 29 15.18 7.47 0.26
CA LEU A 29 15.27 7.71 1.69
C LEU A 29 14.94 9.17 2.04
N ASP A 30 15.55 10.12 1.36
CA ASP A 30 15.30 11.55 1.56
C ASP A 30 13.82 11.91 1.27
N TYR A 31 13.23 11.30 0.22
CA TYR A 31 11.83 11.50 -0.11
C TYR A 31 10.92 10.98 1.01
N LEU A 32 11.13 9.74 1.47
CA LEU A 32 10.28 9.12 2.51
C LEU A 32 10.42 9.84 3.86
N ASP A 33 11.62 10.25 4.24
CA ASP A 33 11.86 10.98 5.50
C ASP A 33 11.24 12.40 5.47
N GLY A 34 11.04 12.97 4.28
CA GLY A 34 10.30 14.22 4.08
C GLY A 34 8.78 14.09 4.13
N THR A 35 8.23 12.89 4.35
CA THR A 35 6.79 12.59 4.33
C THR A 35 6.32 11.91 5.62
N ASP A 36 5.03 11.60 5.69
CA ASP A 36 4.44 10.85 6.82
C ASP A 36 4.49 9.32 6.65
N PHE A 37 5.13 8.77 5.60
CA PHE A 37 5.09 7.34 5.24
C PHE A 37 5.26 6.38 6.43
N PHE A 38 6.27 6.62 7.28
CA PHE A 38 6.54 5.75 8.43
C PHE A 38 5.57 5.94 9.61
N LYS A 39 4.73 6.97 9.57
CA LYS A 39 3.74 7.29 10.59
C LYS A 39 2.31 7.17 10.10
N ALA A 40 2.09 7.24 8.77
CA ALA A 40 0.77 7.16 8.18
C ALA A 40 0.03 5.86 8.55
N PRO A 41 -1.29 5.93 8.75
CA PRO A 41 -2.12 4.73 8.85
C PRO A 41 -2.32 4.10 7.47
N CYS A 42 -2.58 2.81 7.40
CA CYS A 42 -2.93 2.15 6.14
C CYS A 42 -4.36 2.48 5.67
N SER A 43 -5.27 2.71 6.60
CA SER A 43 -6.67 3.04 6.31
C SER A 43 -7.25 4.00 7.36
N THR A 44 -8.49 4.48 7.11
CA THR A 44 -9.19 5.35 8.09
C THR A 44 -9.98 4.59 9.15
N LYS A 45 -10.33 3.31 8.91
CA LYS A 45 -11.18 2.52 9.81
C LYS A 45 -11.16 1.01 9.60
N TYR A 46 -10.41 0.55 8.61
CA TYR A 46 -10.29 -0.88 8.31
C TYR A 46 -9.00 -1.44 8.91
N HIS A 47 -8.23 -2.23 8.15
CA HIS A 47 -6.95 -2.77 8.58
C HIS A 47 -5.93 -1.68 8.88
N LEU A 48 -5.11 -1.86 9.90
CA LEU A 48 -3.98 -1.02 10.30
C LEU A 48 -4.29 0.50 10.32
N SER A 49 -5.46 0.88 10.88
CA SER A 49 -5.89 2.27 11.04
C SER A 49 -5.20 2.94 12.25
N VAL A 50 -3.89 2.78 12.36
CA VAL A 50 -3.04 3.23 13.46
C VAL A 50 -1.74 3.81 12.93
N GLU A 51 -1.01 4.53 13.78
CA GLU A 51 0.30 5.08 13.43
C GLU A 51 1.26 3.98 12.98
N GLY A 52 1.97 4.21 11.85
CA GLY A 52 2.89 3.25 11.23
C GLY A 52 2.21 2.10 10.47
N GLY A 53 0.87 2.12 10.37
CA GLY A 53 0.10 1.08 9.69
C GLY A 53 0.44 0.94 8.22
N LEU A 54 0.75 2.04 7.51
CA LEU A 54 1.13 2.00 6.10
C LEU A 54 2.43 1.23 5.88
N CYS A 55 3.47 1.55 6.62
CA CYS A 55 4.75 0.83 6.53
C CYS A 55 4.59 -0.66 6.89
N GLN A 56 3.83 -0.99 7.95
CA GLN A 56 3.55 -2.37 8.33
C GLN A 56 2.84 -3.13 7.20
N HIS A 57 1.85 -2.51 6.55
CA HIS A 57 1.14 -3.10 5.42
C HIS A 57 2.08 -3.49 4.29
N HIS A 58 2.96 -2.59 3.86
CA HIS A 58 3.93 -2.87 2.81
C HIS A 58 4.84 -4.06 3.16
N LEU A 59 5.29 -4.17 4.41
CA LEU A 59 6.07 -5.32 4.87
C LEU A 59 5.25 -6.62 4.85
N ASN A 60 3.98 -6.58 5.24
CA ASN A 60 3.08 -7.73 5.17
C ASN A 60 2.84 -8.18 3.72
N VAL A 61 2.64 -7.22 2.80
CA VAL A 61 2.45 -7.51 1.37
C VAL A 61 3.72 -8.11 0.77
N GLU A 62 4.90 -7.59 1.11
CA GLU A 62 6.18 -8.17 0.68
C GLU A 62 6.35 -9.61 1.19
N GLU A 63 6.07 -9.89 2.46
CA GLU A 63 6.13 -11.25 3.00
C GLU A 63 5.17 -12.19 2.29
N ASN A 64 3.93 -11.74 2.03
CA ASN A 64 2.92 -12.55 1.35
C ASN A 64 3.24 -12.80 -0.12
N ILE A 65 3.76 -11.81 -0.87
CA ILE A 65 4.13 -12.03 -2.27
C ILE A 65 5.28 -13.02 -2.40
N ILE A 66 6.29 -12.96 -1.53
CA ILE A 66 7.38 -13.94 -1.49
C ILE A 66 6.85 -15.35 -1.24
N LYS A 67 5.95 -15.53 -0.27
CA LYS A 67 5.31 -16.82 0.02
C LYS A 67 4.54 -17.36 -1.17
N LEU A 68 3.79 -16.49 -1.86
CA LEU A 68 3.02 -16.87 -3.05
C LEU A 68 3.94 -17.31 -4.19
N LEU A 69 4.99 -16.55 -4.49
CA LEU A 69 5.96 -16.92 -5.53
C LEU A 69 6.61 -18.28 -5.25
N GLN A 70 7.00 -18.53 -4.01
CA GLN A 70 7.57 -19.82 -3.59
C GLN A 70 6.55 -20.97 -3.68
N ALA A 71 5.32 -20.75 -3.22
CA ALA A 71 4.28 -21.77 -3.21
C ALA A 71 3.86 -22.25 -4.61
N TYR A 72 3.98 -21.36 -5.61
CA TYR A 72 3.58 -21.63 -6.99
C TYR A 72 4.78 -21.85 -7.95
N ASP A 73 6.00 -21.90 -7.41
CA ASP A 73 7.25 -22.04 -8.21
C ASP A 73 7.26 -21.06 -9.39
N SER A 74 6.97 -19.80 -9.10
CA SER A 74 6.74 -18.77 -10.11
C SER A 74 8.04 -18.23 -10.68
N GLU A 75 8.07 -17.98 -12.01
CA GLU A 75 9.19 -17.36 -12.73
C GLU A 75 9.21 -15.81 -12.61
N VAL A 76 8.25 -15.20 -11.90
CA VAL A 76 8.24 -13.75 -11.67
C VAL A 76 9.51 -13.34 -10.94
N ASP A 77 10.17 -12.29 -11.42
CA ASP A 77 11.38 -11.76 -10.78
C ASP A 77 11.09 -11.33 -9.33
N VAL A 78 11.85 -11.90 -8.41
CA VAL A 78 11.65 -11.67 -6.98
C VAL A 78 11.98 -10.24 -6.56
N TYR A 79 12.93 -9.59 -7.25
CA TYR A 79 13.30 -8.18 -6.95
C TYR A 79 12.18 -7.24 -7.37
N SER A 80 11.64 -7.39 -8.58
CA SER A 80 10.45 -6.64 -9.03
C SER A 80 9.24 -6.90 -8.13
N ALA A 81 9.00 -8.15 -7.73
CA ALA A 81 7.89 -8.49 -6.84
C ALA A 81 8.01 -7.80 -5.48
N ARG A 82 9.19 -7.81 -4.86
CA ARG A 82 9.45 -7.11 -3.61
C ARG A 82 9.35 -5.59 -3.78
N LEU A 83 9.89 -5.04 -4.87
CA LEU A 83 9.82 -3.62 -5.16
C LEU A 83 8.38 -3.13 -5.25
N VAL A 84 7.54 -3.78 -6.05
CA VAL A 84 6.13 -3.38 -6.17
C VAL A 84 5.37 -3.55 -4.87
N ALA A 85 5.65 -4.59 -4.09
CA ALA A 85 5.05 -4.79 -2.77
C ALA A 85 5.41 -3.66 -1.79
N LEU A 86 6.67 -3.21 -1.80
CA LEU A 86 7.16 -2.13 -0.93
C LEU A 86 6.69 -0.73 -1.37
N THR A 87 6.12 -0.57 -2.57
CA THR A 87 5.82 0.76 -3.14
C THR A 87 4.37 0.94 -3.62
N HIS A 88 3.57 -0.14 -3.76
CA HIS A 88 2.26 -0.12 -4.44
C HIS A 88 1.29 0.93 -3.90
N ASP A 89 1.31 1.19 -2.61
CA ASP A 89 0.37 2.06 -1.91
C ASP A 89 0.98 3.41 -1.46
N TRP A 90 2.03 3.87 -2.14
CA TRP A 90 2.59 5.20 -1.87
C TRP A 90 1.60 6.34 -2.14
N CYS A 91 0.48 6.06 -2.81
CA CYS A 91 -0.64 6.99 -2.89
C CYS A 91 -1.16 7.45 -1.52
N LYS A 92 -0.97 6.64 -0.47
CA LYS A 92 -1.41 6.91 0.90
C LYS A 92 -0.46 7.83 1.69
N ILE A 93 0.71 8.17 1.16
CA ILE A 93 1.65 9.14 1.75
C ILE A 93 0.97 10.51 1.80
N ASP A 94 1.02 11.20 2.95
CA ASP A 94 0.39 12.51 3.17
C ASP A 94 -1.10 12.56 2.74
N TYR A 95 -1.77 11.42 2.80
CA TYR A 95 -3.14 11.26 2.33
C TYR A 95 -4.17 11.31 3.46
N TYR A 96 -3.77 10.90 4.65
CA TYR A 96 -4.65 10.86 5.80
C TYR A 96 -4.30 11.96 6.80
N VAL A 97 -5.28 12.81 7.08
CA VAL A 97 -5.13 13.92 8.03
C VAL A 97 -5.91 13.63 9.30
N PRO A 98 -5.35 13.89 10.49
CA PRO A 98 -6.09 13.81 11.73
C PRO A 98 -7.24 14.83 11.73
N ALA A 99 -8.44 14.38 12.07
CA ALA A 99 -9.61 15.24 12.14
C ALA A 99 -10.50 14.86 13.32
N MET A 100 -11.05 15.88 14.01
CA MET A 100 -12.06 15.66 15.04
C MET A 100 -13.38 15.27 14.37
N VAL A 101 -13.87 14.06 14.63
CA VAL A 101 -15.14 13.58 14.11
C VAL A 101 -16.17 13.46 15.24
N SER A 102 -17.43 13.74 14.92
CA SER A 102 -18.54 13.51 15.82
C SER A 102 -19.04 12.07 15.64
N ILE A 103 -19.04 11.32 16.73
CA ILE A 103 -19.55 9.94 16.77
C ILE A 103 -21.00 10.00 17.23
N PRO A 104 -21.96 9.41 16.50
CA PRO A 104 -23.32 9.36 16.94
C PRO A 104 -23.44 8.47 18.20
N PRO A 105 -24.46 8.70 19.03
CA PRO A 105 -24.80 7.79 20.10
C PRO A 105 -25.01 6.37 19.56
N ASP A 106 -24.91 5.39 20.44
CA ASP A 106 -25.13 4.00 20.11
C ASP A 106 -26.48 3.76 19.37
N LYS A 107 -26.69 2.56 18.87
CA LYS A 107 -27.91 2.21 18.13
C LYS A 107 -29.20 2.35 18.96
N SER A 108 -29.09 2.52 20.28
CA SER A 108 -30.25 2.76 21.17
C SER A 108 -30.77 4.21 21.09
N GLY A 109 -29.96 5.13 20.53
CA GLY A 109 -30.31 6.55 20.38
C GLY A 109 -30.33 7.35 21.67
N THR A 110 -29.94 6.75 22.81
CA THR A 110 -30.02 7.35 24.15
C THR A 110 -28.71 7.98 24.61
N GLY A 111 -27.61 7.75 23.88
CA GLY A 111 -26.30 8.31 24.19
C GLY A 111 -26.13 9.77 23.74
N LYS A 112 -25.01 10.39 24.15
CA LYS A 112 -24.59 11.71 23.69
C LYS A 112 -23.67 11.58 22.49
N TRP A 113 -23.65 12.60 21.62
CA TRP A 113 -22.63 12.75 20.61
C TRP A 113 -21.27 12.94 21.27
N GLU A 114 -20.32 12.12 20.92
CA GLU A 114 -18.94 12.20 21.37
C GLU A 114 -18.06 12.72 20.25
N LYS A 115 -16.92 13.31 20.62
CA LYS A 115 -15.91 13.76 19.67
C LYS A 115 -14.67 12.91 19.84
N GLU A 116 -14.17 12.37 18.72
CA GLU A 116 -12.99 11.54 18.69
C GLU A 116 -12.07 11.96 17.55
N TRP A 117 -10.75 11.88 17.78
CA TRP A 117 -9.78 12.04 16.71
C TRP A 117 -9.74 10.79 15.83
N LYS A 118 -9.95 10.97 14.53
CA LYS A 118 -9.82 9.92 13.51
C LYS A 118 -9.08 10.43 12.29
N PHE A 119 -8.50 9.53 11.54
CA PHE A 119 -7.96 9.87 10.25
C PHE A 119 -9.07 10.08 9.22
N LYS A 120 -8.94 11.11 8.39
CA LYS A 120 -9.79 11.35 7.20
C LYS A 120 -8.92 11.48 5.97
N LYS A 121 -9.49 11.13 4.82
CA LYS A 121 -8.84 11.33 3.52
C LYS A 121 -8.73 12.82 3.20
N ASP A 122 -7.60 13.24 2.63
CA ASP A 122 -7.47 14.56 2.05
C ASP A 122 -8.30 14.62 0.74
N PRO A 123 -9.31 15.49 0.64
CA PRO A 123 -10.16 15.59 -0.54
C PRO A 123 -9.42 16.14 -1.78
N ALA A 124 -8.23 16.71 -1.63
CA ALA A 124 -7.44 17.22 -2.74
C ALA A 124 -6.81 16.14 -3.61
N LEU A 125 -6.74 14.88 -3.13
CA LEU A 125 -6.11 13.77 -3.84
C LEU A 125 -7.18 12.96 -4.59
N THR A 126 -7.33 13.23 -5.89
CA THR A 126 -8.40 12.68 -6.76
C THR A 126 -7.94 11.60 -7.74
N LEU A 127 -6.64 11.34 -7.86
CA LEU A 127 -6.11 10.24 -8.67
C LEU A 127 -6.48 8.89 -8.02
N GLY A 128 -6.82 7.89 -8.82
CA GLY A 128 -6.98 6.50 -8.35
C GLY A 128 -5.71 5.95 -7.69
N HIS A 129 -5.83 4.89 -6.89
CA HIS A 129 -4.73 4.37 -6.07
C HIS A 129 -3.47 4.08 -6.88
N GLY A 130 -3.57 3.26 -7.93
CA GLY A 130 -2.41 2.89 -8.75
C GLY A 130 -1.75 4.08 -9.42
N ALA A 131 -2.52 4.95 -10.07
CA ALA A 131 -2.00 6.13 -10.75
C ALA A 131 -1.28 7.09 -9.78
N ALA A 132 -1.86 7.32 -8.60
CA ALA A 132 -1.27 8.18 -7.59
C ALA A 132 0.04 7.58 -7.02
N SER A 133 0.09 6.25 -6.82
CA SER A 133 1.31 5.56 -6.39
C SER A 133 2.41 5.71 -7.41
N ILE A 134 2.16 5.40 -8.69
CA ILE A 134 3.12 5.56 -9.78
C ILE A 134 3.62 7.01 -9.87
N TYR A 135 2.71 7.99 -9.79
CA TYR A 135 3.10 9.41 -9.81
C TYR A 135 4.09 9.77 -8.70
N ARG A 136 3.92 9.20 -7.50
CA ARG A 136 4.83 9.44 -6.37
C ARG A 136 6.16 8.71 -6.52
N ILE A 137 6.13 7.46 -6.96
CA ILE A 137 7.32 6.63 -7.18
C ILE A 137 8.23 7.25 -8.25
N ASN A 138 7.66 7.69 -9.37
CA ASN A 138 8.40 8.29 -10.48
C ASN A 138 9.11 9.62 -10.15
N LYS A 139 8.95 10.14 -8.94
CA LYS A 139 9.78 11.27 -8.47
C LYS A 139 11.18 10.86 -8.07
N VAL A 140 11.37 9.59 -7.76
CA VAL A 140 12.61 9.09 -7.15
C VAL A 140 13.09 7.75 -7.70
N LEU A 141 12.26 7.06 -8.50
CA LEU A 141 12.57 5.75 -9.05
C LEU A 141 11.84 5.54 -10.39
N ASP A 142 12.58 5.08 -11.39
CA ASP A 142 12.00 4.63 -12.65
C ASP A 142 11.52 3.18 -12.53
N LEU A 143 10.26 2.94 -12.89
CA LEU A 143 9.66 1.62 -12.92
C LEU A 143 9.74 1.02 -14.33
N THR A 144 9.93 -0.28 -14.43
CA THR A 144 9.65 -1.00 -15.67
C THR A 144 8.16 -0.94 -16.01
N PHE A 145 7.80 -1.26 -17.26
CA PHE A 145 6.40 -1.28 -17.66
C PHE A 145 5.58 -2.29 -16.82
N ASP A 146 6.13 -3.48 -16.60
CA ASP A 146 5.44 -4.55 -15.85
C ASP A 146 5.25 -4.18 -14.37
N GLU A 147 6.21 -3.50 -13.75
CA GLU A 147 6.10 -2.98 -12.38
C GLU A 147 5.06 -1.87 -12.28
N ALA A 148 5.08 -0.92 -13.21
CA ALA A 148 4.10 0.15 -13.27
C ALA A 148 2.69 -0.40 -13.51
N GLU A 149 2.52 -1.37 -14.42
CA GLU A 149 1.25 -2.04 -14.68
C GLU A 149 0.77 -2.83 -13.46
N ALA A 150 1.66 -3.50 -12.73
CA ALA A 150 1.33 -4.20 -11.51
C ALA A 150 0.82 -3.25 -10.44
N ILE A 151 1.52 -2.13 -10.19
CA ILE A 151 1.11 -1.10 -9.23
C ILE A 151 -0.19 -0.44 -9.66
N PHE A 152 -0.36 -0.13 -10.97
CA PHE A 152 -1.59 0.48 -11.47
C PHE A 152 -2.81 -0.38 -11.20
N ASN A 153 -2.68 -1.70 -11.34
CA ASN A 153 -3.79 -2.64 -11.30
C ASN A 153 -3.92 -3.42 -9.98
N HIS A 154 -3.10 -3.11 -8.94
CA HIS A 154 -3.08 -3.89 -7.70
C HIS A 154 -4.45 -3.96 -6.99
N MET A 155 -5.27 -2.93 -7.10
CA MET A 155 -6.63 -2.93 -6.56
C MET A 155 -7.60 -3.88 -7.29
N GLY A 156 -7.25 -4.33 -8.51
CA GLY A 156 -8.11 -5.22 -9.31
C GLY A 156 -9.52 -4.67 -9.45
N ALA A 157 -10.53 -5.52 -9.26
CA ALA A 157 -11.94 -5.14 -9.37
C ALA A 157 -12.42 -4.13 -8.30
N PHE A 158 -11.63 -3.80 -7.29
CA PHE A 158 -11.99 -2.80 -6.28
C PHE A 158 -11.77 -1.35 -6.74
N ASP A 159 -11.06 -1.13 -7.85
CA ASP A 159 -10.92 0.18 -8.50
C ASP A 159 -11.36 0.13 -9.96
N LEU A 160 -12.62 -0.26 -10.18
CA LEU A 160 -13.23 -0.35 -11.51
C LEU A 160 -13.37 1.01 -12.22
N SER A 161 -13.13 2.11 -11.55
CA SER A 161 -13.12 3.43 -12.18
C SER A 161 -12.04 3.57 -13.26
N ASN A 162 -11.00 2.73 -13.20
CA ASN A 162 -9.89 2.70 -14.14
C ASN A 162 -10.09 1.68 -15.28
N TYR A 163 -11.17 0.88 -15.24
CA TYR A 163 -11.42 -0.19 -16.22
C TYR A 163 -12.75 -0.02 -16.91
N HIS A 164 -12.82 -0.43 -18.16
CA HIS A 164 -14.07 -0.43 -18.90
C HIS A 164 -14.94 -1.63 -18.54
N THR A 165 -14.32 -2.76 -18.24
CA THR A 165 -15.00 -4.00 -17.86
C THR A 165 -14.18 -4.82 -16.87
N ILE A 166 -14.85 -5.79 -16.18
CA ILE A 166 -14.15 -6.76 -15.34
C ILE A 166 -13.26 -7.72 -16.17
N ASN A 167 -13.53 -7.86 -17.47
CA ASN A 167 -12.69 -8.67 -18.35
C ASN A 167 -11.31 -8.04 -18.55
N ASP A 168 -11.17 -6.71 -18.43
CA ASP A 168 -9.87 -6.04 -18.55
C ASP A 168 -8.95 -6.47 -17.41
N VAL A 169 -9.49 -6.61 -16.19
CA VAL A 169 -8.74 -7.11 -15.03
C VAL A 169 -8.23 -8.54 -15.27
N SER A 170 -9.09 -9.42 -15.79
CA SER A 170 -8.69 -10.80 -16.13
C SER A 170 -7.58 -10.83 -17.17
N THR A 171 -7.71 -10.04 -18.22
CA THR A 171 -6.71 -9.94 -19.29
C THR A 171 -5.35 -9.48 -18.77
N ILE A 172 -5.34 -8.48 -17.86
CA ILE A 172 -4.11 -7.97 -17.22
C ILE A 172 -3.47 -9.07 -16.38
N PHE A 173 -4.24 -9.77 -15.55
CA PHE A 173 -3.72 -10.85 -14.72
C PHE A 173 -3.23 -12.07 -15.51
N GLU A 174 -3.76 -12.28 -16.71
CA GLU A 174 -3.27 -13.30 -17.65
C GLU A 174 -1.94 -12.91 -18.29
N SER A 175 -1.79 -11.63 -18.69
CA SER A 175 -0.61 -11.12 -19.40
C SER A 175 0.53 -10.77 -18.45
N ASN A 176 0.24 -10.19 -17.28
CA ASN A 176 1.23 -9.77 -16.30
C ASN A 176 1.03 -10.49 -14.96
N LYS A 177 1.81 -11.56 -14.75
CA LYS A 177 1.73 -12.35 -13.50
C LYS A 177 2.14 -11.56 -12.26
N LEU A 178 3.00 -10.55 -12.40
CA LEU A 178 3.37 -9.66 -11.30
C LEU A 178 2.16 -8.89 -10.77
N SER A 179 1.28 -8.40 -11.68
CA SER A 179 0.00 -7.75 -11.30
C SER A 179 -0.89 -8.68 -10.49
N PHE A 180 -1.00 -9.95 -10.92
CA PHE A 180 -1.80 -10.94 -10.20
C PHE A 180 -1.25 -11.25 -8.81
N PHE A 181 0.06 -11.51 -8.71
CA PHE A 181 0.68 -11.83 -7.42
C PHE A 181 0.63 -10.65 -6.44
N LEU A 182 0.84 -9.41 -6.92
CA LEU A 182 0.72 -8.23 -6.08
C LEU A 182 -0.71 -8.07 -5.54
N HIS A 183 -1.73 -8.19 -6.41
CA HIS A 183 -3.13 -8.14 -6.00
C HIS A 183 -3.46 -9.20 -4.95
N MET A 184 -3.03 -10.45 -5.17
CA MET A 184 -3.28 -11.53 -4.21
C MET A 184 -2.57 -11.31 -2.88
N ALA A 185 -1.33 -10.81 -2.90
CA ALA A 185 -0.56 -10.53 -1.69
C ALA A 185 -1.19 -9.40 -0.87
N ASP A 186 -1.66 -8.34 -1.51
CA ASP A 186 -2.40 -7.23 -0.88
C ASP A 186 -3.70 -7.73 -0.25
N MET A 187 -4.50 -8.51 -0.98
CA MET A 187 -5.72 -9.13 -0.47
C MET A 187 -5.45 -10.05 0.74
N MET A 188 -4.40 -10.87 0.67
CA MET A 188 -4.00 -11.73 1.80
C MET A 188 -3.57 -10.91 3.00
N SER A 189 -2.84 -9.83 2.79
CA SER A 189 -2.44 -8.93 3.87
C SER A 189 -3.66 -8.31 4.53
N THR A 190 -4.54 -7.72 3.76
CA THR A 190 -5.74 -7.02 4.23
C THR A 190 -6.73 -7.94 4.96
N TYR A 191 -7.02 -9.13 4.40
CA TYR A 191 -8.12 -9.97 4.90
C TYR A 191 -7.68 -11.17 5.76
N ILE A 192 -6.40 -11.51 5.78
CA ILE A 192 -5.89 -12.65 6.55
C ILE A 192 -4.85 -12.19 7.58
N THR A 193 -3.77 -11.53 7.13
CA THR A 193 -2.65 -11.18 8.01
C THR A 193 -3.04 -10.08 9.02
N GLU A 194 -3.80 -9.08 8.57
CA GLU A 194 -4.19 -7.88 9.31
C GLU A 194 -5.60 -7.95 9.88
N SER A 195 -6.32 -9.05 9.64
CA SER A 195 -7.66 -9.28 10.16
C SER A 195 -7.59 -9.61 11.66
N GLY A 196 -8.05 -8.69 12.51
CA GLY A 196 -8.13 -8.89 13.96
C GLY A 196 -7.25 -7.98 14.81
N GLU A 197 -6.60 -6.98 14.17
CA GLU A 197 -5.93 -5.88 14.88
C GLU A 197 -6.81 -4.63 15.03
#